data_ba3d2e6557acf170d33e827eacf0913a
#
_entry.id   ba3d2e6557acf170d33e827eacf0913a
#
_cell.length_a   1.000
_cell.length_b   1.000
_cell.length_c   1.000
_cell.angle_alpha   90.00
_cell.angle_beta   90.00
_cell.angle_gamma   90.00
#
_symmetry.space_group_name_H-M   'P 1'
#
loop_
_entity.id
_entity.type
_entity.pdbx_description
1 polymer ?
#
loop_
_entity_poly.entity_id
_entity_poly.type
_entity_poly.pdbx_seq_one_letter_code
_entity_poly.pdbx_strand_id
1 'polypeptide(L)'
;VSLSDISCFSRFAQKDFFVYYQVIGMSSSEGDMNIQGRASEAVTLPFTTMQQTYNLGGQIDVICFTVKRGVKVSDVQPQMEGIIKAAHYIAPNDKQALMYLNAEAMFSMVDNLFTGIHILIWMVGLGTLLAGAIGVSNIMMVTVKERTTEIGIRRAIGARPKDILQQILSESMVLTTIAGMFGISFAVMVLQLVEMGANSDGGDAHFQVSFGLAVGTCALLIALGMLAGLAPAYRAMAIKPIEAIRDE
;
A
#
# COMPACT_ATOMS: atom_id res chain seq x y z
N VAL A 1 24.72 15.43 -15.08
CA VAL A 1 25.27 14.25 -14.39
C VAL A 1 26.60 14.67 -13.82
N SER A 2 26.74 14.76 -12.51
CA SER A 2 28.05 15.03 -11.88
C SER A 2 28.82 13.71 -11.82
N LEU A 3 30.05 13.73 -12.33
CA LEU A 3 30.93 12.55 -12.33
C LEU A 3 31.35 12.09 -10.92
N SER A 4 30.95 12.81 -9.87
CA SER A 4 31.29 12.50 -8.47
C SER A 4 30.53 11.30 -7.87
N ASP A 5 29.47 10.83 -8.54
CA ASP A 5 28.59 9.79 -8.00
C ASP A 5 28.71 8.44 -8.74
N ILE A 6 29.81 8.26 -9.50
CA ILE A 6 30.09 7.01 -10.21
C ILE A 6 30.98 6.14 -9.32
N SER A 7 30.40 5.10 -8.73
CA SER A 7 31.17 4.04 -8.08
C SER A 7 31.41 2.90 -9.06
N CYS A 8 32.68 2.65 -9.39
CA CYS A 8 33.10 1.51 -10.21
C CYS A 8 33.45 0.33 -9.31
N PHE A 9 32.83 -0.83 -9.62
CA PHE A 9 33.10 -2.10 -8.95
C PHE A 9 33.84 -3.02 -9.93
N SER A 10 34.98 -3.56 -9.54
CA SER A 10 35.76 -4.50 -10.39
C SER A 10 35.75 -5.89 -9.75
N ARG A 11 35.69 -6.89 -10.61
CA ARG A 11 35.56 -8.31 -10.24
C ARG A 11 36.90 -8.86 -9.74
N PHE A 12 36.91 -9.51 -8.57
CA PHE A 12 38.05 -10.31 -8.15
C PHE A 12 38.16 -11.57 -9.02
N ALA A 13 39.15 -11.59 -9.93
CA ALA A 13 39.67 -12.85 -10.44
C ALA A 13 40.74 -13.34 -9.45
N GLN A 14 40.42 -14.38 -8.71
CA GLN A 14 41.30 -15.06 -7.79
C GLN A 14 42.50 -15.63 -8.59
N LYS A 15 43.63 -14.91 -8.56
CA LYS A 15 44.94 -15.42 -8.91
C LYS A 15 45.90 -14.99 -7.83
N ASP A 16 46.55 -15.93 -7.25
CA ASP A 16 47.57 -16.01 -6.22
C ASP A 16 48.55 -14.83 -6.12
N PHE A 17 48.09 -13.65 -5.71
CA PHE A 17 48.94 -12.54 -5.32
C PHE A 17 48.67 -12.18 -3.88
N PHE A 18 49.60 -12.50 -2.98
CA PHE A 18 49.59 -12.03 -1.60
C PHE A 18 49.92 -10.53 -1.58
N VAL A 19 48.91 -9.70 -1.62
CA VAL A 19 49.05 -8.25 -1.41
C VAL A 19 48.50 -7.90 -0.03
N TYR A 20 49.33 -7.19 0.74
CA TYR A 20 48.91 -6.74 2.08
C TYR A 20 48.18 -5.41 1.97
N TYR A 21 46.98 -5.32 2.54
CA TYR A 21 46.20 -4.10 2.64
C TYR A 21 46.01 -3.68 4.07
N GLN A 22 46.10 -2.36 4.31
CA GLN A 22 45.75 -1.82 5.62
C GLN A 22 44.25 -1.57 5.68
N VAL A 23 43.56 -2.18 6.67
CA VAL A 23 42.14 -1.95 6.90
C VAL A 23 41.94 -0.56 7.49
N ILE A 24 41.20 0.29 6.78
CA ILE A 24 40.91 1.68 7.18
C ILE A 24 39.48 1.84 7.74
N GLY A 25 38.62 0.85 7.52
CA GLY A 25 37.26 0.89 8.02
C GLY A 25 36.49 -0.39 7.69
N MET A 26 35.35 -0.52 8.33
CA MET A 26 34.37 -1.59 8.08
C MET A 26 33.08 -0.96 7.60
N SER A 27 32.51 -1.51 6.55
CA SER A 27 31.16 -1.14 6.09
C SER A 27 30.21 -2.33 6.23
N SER A 28 29.05 -2.11 6.78
CA SER A 28 27.96 -3.08 6.77
C SER A 28 26.93 -2.68 5.71
N SER A 29 26.50 -3.63 4.90
CA SER A 29 25.38 -3.42 3.98
C SER A 29 24.11 -3.90 4.67
N GLU A 30 23.14 -3.01 4.82
CA GLU A 30 21.81 -3.36 5.36
C GLU A 30 20.89 -4.02 4.30
N GLY A 31 21.38 -4.29 3.09
CA GLY A 31 20.58 -4.86 2.01
C GLY A 31 21.20 -6.11 1.41
N ASP A 32 20.37 -7.09 1.08
CA ASP A 32 20.72 -8.34 0.40
C ASP A 32 20.98 -8.17 -1.11
N MET A 33 21.36 -6.99 -1.58
CA MET A 33 21.70 -6.81 -2.99
C MET A 33 23.09 -7.40 -3.29
N ASN A 34 23.10 -8.68 -3.61
CA ASN A 34 24.29 -9.41 -4.04
C ASN A 34 24.51 -9.22 -5.55
N ILE A 35 25.32 -8.24 -5.92
CA ILE A 35 25.69 -8.07 -7.34
C ILE A 35 26.79 -9.06 -7.75
N GLN A 36 27.65 -9.49 -6.84
CA GLN A 36 28.75 -10.46 -7.12
C GLN A 36 29.29 -11.21 -5.89
N GLY A 37 28.44 -11.71 -5.01
CA GLY A 37 28.85 -12.43 -3.81
C GLY A 37 28.30 -11.80 -2.53
N ARG A 38 28.44 -12.48 -1.41
CA ARG A 38 27.93 -11.99 -0.13
C ARG A 38 28.67 -10.74 0.30
N ALA A 39 27.96 -9.68 0.63
CA ALA A 39 28.56 -8.42 1.10
C ALA A 39 29.46 -8.60 2.33
N SER A 40 29.18 -9.65 3.16
CA SER A 40 30.00 -10.02 4.32
C SER A 40 31.36 -10.60 3.98
N GLU A 41 31.57 -11.03 2.73
CA GLU A 41 32.81 -11.65 2.25
C GLU A 41 33.54 -10.72 1.24
N ALA A 42 33.05 -9.51 1.03
CA ALA A 42 33.55 -8.56 0.06
C ALA A 42 34.58 -7.59 0.69
N VAL A 43 35.64 -7.31 -0.03
CA VAL A 43 36.63 -6.28 0.32
C VAL A 43 36.49 -5.12 -0.64
N THR A 44 36.27 -3.91 -0.11
CA THR A 44 36.14 -2.69 -0.92
C THR A 44 37.50 -2.00 -1.00
N LEU A 45 38.01 -1.85 -2.19
CA LEU A 45 39.27 -1.18 -2.46
C LEU A 45 39.05 0.06 -3.34
N PRO A 46 39.88 1.13 -3.21
CA PRO A 46 39.89 2.22 -4.17
C PRO A 46 40.17 1.71 -5.59
N PHE A 47 39.41 2.18 -6.58
CA PHE A 47 39.46 1.71 -7.94
C PHE A 47 40.90 1.81 -8.54
N THR A 48 41.57 2.94 -8.33
CA THR A 48 42.95 3.17 -8.82
C THR A 48 43.93 2.19 -8.19
N THR A 49 43.79 1.90 -6.89
CA THR A 49 44.63 0.92 -6.19
C THR A 49 44.48 -0.46 -6.79
N MET A 50 43.25 -0.84 -7.07
CA MET A 50 42.93 -2.14 -7.66
C MET A 50 43.53 -2.27 -9.08
N GLN A 51 43.36 -1.25 -9.93
CA GLN A 51 43.94 -1.24 -11.28
C GLN A 51 45.46 -1.37 -11.27
N GLN A 52 46.15 -0.65 -10.38
CA GLN A 52 47.59 -0.70 -10.26
C GLN A 52 48.13 -2.01 -9.70
N THR A 53 47.45 -2.51 -8.64
CA THR A 53 47.94 -3.72 -7.95
C THR A 53 47.72 -4.99 -8.78
N TYR A 54 46.64 -5.08 -9.50
CA TYR A 54 46.30 -6.26 -10.31
C TYR A 54 46.63 -6.09 -11.80
N ASN A 55 47.28 -5.00 -12.16
CA ASN A 55 47.66 -4.67 -13.54
C ASN A 55 46.49 -4.81 -14.54
N LEU A 56 45.34 -4.33 -14.17
CA LEU A 56 44.10 -4.45 -14.96
C LEU A 56 44.07 -3.46 -16.15
N GLY A 57 45.08 -2.65 -16.32
CA GLY A 57 45.14 -1.62 -17.37
C GLY A 57 44.05 -0.58 -17.20
N GLY A 58 43.20 -0.38 -18.16
CA GLY A 58 42.04 0.52 -18.09
C GLY A 58 40.72 -0.23 -18.08
N GLN A 59 40.72 -1.51 -17.73
CA GLN A 59 39.48 -2.33 -17.76
C GLN A 59 38.54 -1.96 -16.65
N ILE A 60 37.25 -1.90 -16.98
CA ILE A 60 36.15 -1.65 -16.07
C ILE A 60 35.10 -2.74 -16.34
N ASP A 61 34.74 -3.52 -15.33
CA ASP A 61 33.78 -4.60 -15.48
C ASP A 61 32.34 -4.12 -15.27
N VAL A 62 32.11 -3.19 -14.33
CA VAL A 62 30.78 -2.70 -13.97
C VAL A 62 30.80 -1.20 -13.74
N ILE A 63 29.88 -0.49 -14.35
CA ILE A 63 29.65 0.93 -14.12
C ILE A 63 28.32 1.09 -13.43
N CYS A 64 28.32 1.65 -12.21
CA CYS A 64 27.11 1.99 -11.49
C CYS A 64 26.91 3.50 -11.55
N PHE A 65 25.69 3.94 -11.85
CA PHE A 65 25.35 5.36 -11.83
C PHE A 65 23.99 5.59 -11.16
N THR A 66 23.83 6.73 -10.55
CA THR A 66 22.58 7.20 -9.98
C THR A 66 22.11 8.46 -10.71
N VAL A 67 20.81 8.66 -10.73
CA VAL A 67 20.22 9.84 -11.37
C VAL A 67 19.73 10.84 -10.32
N LYS A 68 19.63 12.10 -10.70
CA LYS A 68 19.09 13.14 -9.82
C LYS A 68 17.61 12.84 -9.48
N ARG A 69 17.20 13.20 -8.26
CA ARG A 69 15.79 13.07 -7.83
C ARG A 69 14.83 13.65 -8.86
N GLY A 70 13.83 12.86 -9.24
CA GLY A 70 12.81 13.25 -10.22
C GLY A 70 13.08 12.85 -11.67
N VAL A 71 14.26 12.27 -11.96
CA VAL A 71 14.59 11.72 -13.28
C VAL A 71 14.56 10.20 -13.20
N LYS A 72 13.94 9.56 -14.18
CA LYS A 72 13.91 8.10 -14.25
C LYS A 72 15.20 7.56 -14.87
N VAL A 73 15.73 6.49 -14.30
CA VAL A 73 16.90 5.79 -14.85
C VAL A 73 16.61 5.30 -16.26
N SER A 74 15.39 4.82 -16.50
CA SER A 74 14.95 4.34 -17.80
C SER A 74 15.01 5.40 -18.93
N ASP A 75 14.91 6.70 -18.59
CA ASP A 75 15.01 7.79 -19.56
C ASP A 75 16.47 8.14 -19.89
N VAL A 76 17.38 7.92 -18.95
CA VAL A 76 18.81 8.22 -19.09
C VAL A 76 19.58 7.03 -19.67
N GLN A 77 19.11 5.82 -19.43
CA GLN A 77 19.74 4.57 -19.88
C GLN A 77 20.12 4.56 -21.37
N PRO A 78 19.25 4.96 -22.33
CA PRO A 78 19.62 4.95 -23.75
C PRO A 78 20.75 5.93 -24.09
N GLN A 79 20.84 7.05 -23.36
CA GLN A 79 21.90 8.04 -23.56
C GLN A 79 23.24 7.50 -23.07
N MET A 80 23.25 6.86 -21.89
CA MET A 80 24.44 6.21 -21.34
C MET A 80 24.91 5.05 -22.22
N GLU A 81 24.00 4.24 -22.71
CA GLU A 81 24.28 3.16 -23.64
C GLU A 81 24.90 3.67 -24.92
N GLY A 82 24.40 4.77 -25.49
CA GLY A 82 24.94 5.40 -26.68
C GLY A 82 26.39 5.90 -26.48
N ILE A 83 26.68 6.53 -25.33
CA ILE A 83 28.02 7.01 -24.98
C ILE A 83 29.03 5.85 -24.86
N ILE A 84 28.63 4.79 -24.16
CA ILE A 84 29.50 3.61 -23.94
C ILE A 84 29.75 2.89 -25.25
N LYS A 85 28.74 2.67 -26.07
CA LYS A 85 28.86 2.04 -27.39
C LYS A 85 29.80 2.86 -28.33
N ALA A 86 29.65 4.18 -28.34
CA ALA A 86 30.52 5.06 -29.13
C ALA A 86 31.97 5.01 -28.66
N ALA A 87 32.21 5.00 -27.35
CA ALA A 87 33.53 4.94 -26.77
C ALA A 87 34.27 3.62 -27.06
N HIS A 88 33.53 2.52 -27.17
CA HIS A 88 34.09 1.18 -27.38
C HIS A 88 33.92 0.66 -28.82
N TYR A 89 33.54 1.52 -29.78
CA TYR A 89 33.31 1.16 -31.17
C TYR A 89 32.33 -0.01 -31.37
N ILE A 90 31.33 -0.12 -30.53
CA ILE A 90 30.30 -1.14 -30.59
C ILE A 90 29.20 -0.69 -31.54
N ALA A 91 28.67 -1.61 -32.35
CA ALA A 91 27.59 -1.29 -33.28
C ALA A 91 26.33 -0.82 -32.50
N PRO A 92 25.68 0.27 -32.94
CA PRO A 92 24.51 0.83 -32.21
C PRO A 92 23.38 -0.17 -32.03
N ASN A 93 23.21 -1.09 -32.97
CA ASN A 93 22.13 -2.10 -32.99
C ASN A 93 22.47 -3.37 -32.20
N ASP A 94 23.65 -3.50 -31.66
CA ASP A 94 24.05 -4.66 -30.87
C ASP A 94 23.45 -4.53 -29.45
N LYS A 95 22.44 -5.37 -29.17
CA LYS A 95 21.76 -5.43 -27.88
C LYS A 95 22.44 -6.37 -26.87
N GLN A 96 23.38 -7.19 -27.32
CA GLN A 96 24.06 -8.18 -26.49
C GLN A 96 25.40 -7.70 -25.94
N ALA A 97 25.93 -6.61 -26.49
CA ALA A 97 27.21 -6.09 -26.11
C ALA A 97 27.29 -5.50 -24.70
N LEU A 98 26.16 -5.04 -24.17
CA LEU A 98 26.05 -4.46 -22.82
C LEU A 98 24.94 -5.18 -22.05
N MET A 99 25.30 -5.66 -20.86
CA MET A 99 24.33 -6.15 -19.90
C MET A 99 24.06 -5.04 -18.88
N TYR A 100 22.81 -4.66 -18.70
CA TYR A 100 22.43 -3.66 -17.73
C TYR A 100 21.35 -4.18 -16.78
N LEU A 101 21.50 -3.82 -15.52
CA LEU A 101 20.52 -4.08 -14.47
C LEU A 101 19.88 -2.75 -14.08
N ASN A 102 18.64 -2.55 -14.47
CA ASN A 102 17.88 -1.38 -14.10
C ASN A 102 17.08 -1.68 -12.82
N ALA A 103 17.63 -1.28 -11.67
CA ALA A 103 16.98 -1.48 -10.38
C ALA A 103 15.63 -0.72 -10.30
N GLU A 104 15.53 0.48 -10.92
CA GLU A 104 14.27 1.24 -10.95
C GLU A 104 13.15 0.45 -11.65
N ALA A 105 13.46 -0.21 -12.76
CA ALA A 105 12.49 -1.02 -13.47
C ALA A 105 11.98 -2.21 -12.62
N MET A 106 12.87 -2.82 -11.84
CA MET A 106 12.49 -3.88 -10.89
C MET A 106 11.61 -3.32 -9.76
N PHE A 107 11.98 -2.19 -9.15
CA PHE A 107 11.19 -1.56 -8.11
C PHE A 107 9.84 -1.07 -8.64
N SER A 108 9.80 -0.49 -9.85
CA SER A 108 8.54 -0.05 -10.46
C SER A 108 7.59 -1.22 -10.74
N MET A 109 8.10 -2.41 -11.05
CA MET A 109 7.28 -3.61 -11.19
C MET A 109 6.63 -4.00 -9.86
N VAL A 110 7.40 -3.95 -8.77
CA VAL A 110 6.89 -4.20 -7.41
C VAL A 110 5.86 -3.14 -7.01
N ASP A 111 6.15 -1.85 -7.24
CA ASP A 111 5.22 -0.75 -6.95
C ASP A 111 3.90 -0.88 -7.73
N ASN A 112 3.97 -1.31 -8.99
CA ASN A 112 2.78 -1.58 -9.79
C ASN A 112 1.94 -2.75 -9.24
N LEU A 113 2.59 -3.80 -8.73
CA LEU A 113 1.90 -4.89 -8.05
C LEU A 113 1.20 -4.40 -6.78
N PHE A 114 1.88 -3.61 -5.94
CA PHE A 114 1.26 -3.02 -4.76
C PHE A 114 0.10 -2.09 -5.11
N THR A 115 0.24 -1.28 -6.16
CA THR A 115 -0.84 -0.43 -6.67
C THR A 115 -2.04 -1.27 -7.11
N GLY A 116 -1.81 -2.37 -7.83
CA GLY A 116 -2.88 -3.30 -8.21
C GLY A 116 -3.59 -3.92 -7.00
N ILE A 117 -2.83 -4.33 -5.99
CA ILE A 117 -3.37 -4.86 -4.72
C ILE A 117 -4.18 -3.78 -4.00
N HIS A 118 -3.70 -2.54 -3.94
CA HIS A 118 -4.44 -1.43 -3.34
C HIS A 118 -5.77 -1.16 -4.04
N ILE A 119 -5.80 -1.16 -5.37
CA ILE A 119 -7.04 -0.99 -6.14
C ILE A 119 -8.02 -2.13 -5.82
N LEU A 120 -7.54 -3.36 -5.77
CA LEU A 120 -8.36 -4.53 -5.44
C LEU A 120 -8.94 -4.43 -4.01
N ILE A 121 -8.12 -4.04 -3.02
CA ILE A 121 -8.57 -3.83 -1.64
C ILE A 121 -9.66 -2.76 -1.59
N TRP A 122 -9.48 -1.64 -2.29
CA TRP A 122 -10.49 -0.59 -2.35
C TRP A 122 -11.79 -1.05 -3.03
N MET A 123 -11.69 -1.82 -4.11
CA MET A 123 -12.85 -2.34 -4.83
C MET A 123 -13.67 -3.31 -3.96
N VAL A 124 -12.99 -4.27 -3.33
CA VAL A 124 -13.65 -5.25 -2.43
C VAL A 124 -14.17 -4.56 -1.18
N GLY A 125 -13.37 -3.67 -0.57
CA GLY A 125 -13.75 -2.93 0.63
C GLY A 125 -14.98 -2.05 0.41
N LEU A 126 -15.02 -1.28 -0.68
CA LEU A 126 -16.17 -0.46 -1.03
C LEU A 126 -17.40 -1.33 -1.35
N GLY A 127 -17.21 -2.43 -2.08
CA GLY A 127 -18.28 -3.36 -2.40
C GLY A 127 -18.92 -3.98 -1.14
N THR A 128 -18.11 -4.40 -0.18
CA THR A 128 -18.60 -4.97 1.10
C THR A 128 -19.30 -3.92 1.96
N LEU A 129 -18.79 -2.68 2.00
CA LEU A 129 -19.44 -1.57 2.70
C LEU A 129 -20.82 -1.26 2.09
N LEU A 130 -20.93 -1.21 0.78
CA LEU A 130 -22.20 -1.00 0.09
C LEU A 130 -23.18 -2.15 0.34
N ALA A 131 -22.72 -3.40 0.28
CA ALA A 131 -23.54 -4.56 0.58
C ALA A 131 -24.05 -4.51 2.04
N GLY A 132 -23.20 -4.13 2.99
CA GLY A 132 -23.58 -3.92 4.40
C GLY A 132 -24.62 -2.82 4.56
N ALA A 133 -24.45 -1.68 3.89
CA ALA A 133 -25.41 -0.58 3.92
C ALA A 133 -26.79 -0.99 3.36
N ILE A 134 -26.82 -1.75 2.26
CA ILE A 134 -28.05 -2.29 1.69
C ILE A 134 -28.70 -3.28 2.67
N GLY A 135 -27.91 -4.14 3.34
CA GLY A 135 -28.38 -5.06 4.36
C GLY A 135 -29.08 -4.34 5.52
N VAL A 136 -28.43 -3.30 6.07
CA VAL A 136 -29.02 -2.46 7.12
C VAL A 136 -30.30 -1.80 6.63
N SER A 137 -30.30 -1.22 5.43
CA SER A 137 -31.49 -0.58 4.84
C SER A 137 -32.64 -1.57 4.69
N ASN A 138 -32.38 -2.80 4.25
CA ASN A 138 -33.41 -3.84 4.12
C ASN A 138 -34.02 -4.25 5.47
N ILE A 139 -33.17 -4.45 6.50
CA ILE A 139 -33.66 -4.78 7.85
C ILE A 139 -34.54 -3.65 8.39
N MET A 140 -34.05 -2.40 8.28
CA MET A 140 -34.79 -1.22 8.73
C MET A 140 -36.12 -1.05 7.97
N MET A 141 -36.16 -1.42 6.68
CA MET A 141 -37.39 -1.38 5.88
C MET A 141 -38.46 -2.36 6.40
N VAL A 142 -38.02 -3.55 6.83
CA VAL A 142 -38.91 -4.55 7.45
C VAL A 142 -39.41 -4.03 8.81
N THR A 143 -38.49 -3.52 9.64
CA THR A 143 -38.84 -2.97 10.96
C THR A 143 -39.84 -1.82 10.86
N VAL A 144 -39.68 -0.92 9.88
CA VAL A 144 -40.65 0.17 9.62
C VAL A 144 -42.02 -0.39 9.22
N LYS A 145 -42.08 -1.45 8.41
CA LYS A 145 -43.33 -2.12 8.07
C LYS A 145 -44.02 -2.74 9.29
N GLU A 146 -43.28 -3.45 10.14
CA GLU A 146 -43.80 -4.06 11.37
C GLU A 146 -44.33 -3.01 12.35
N ARG A 147 -43.74 -1.81 12.39
CA ARG A 147 -44.16 -0.71 13.26
C ARG A 147 -45.08 0.31 12.57
N THR A 148 -45.68 -0.03 11.41
CA THR A 148 -46.50 0.90 10.61
C THR A 148 -47.69 1.44 11.45
N THR A 149 -48.39 0.58 12.19
CA THR A 149 -49.52 0.98 13.05
C THR A 149 -49.08 1.92 14.17
N GLU A 150 -47.97 1.65 14.84
CA GLU A 150 -47.40 2.50 15.88
C GLU A 150 -47.06 3.89 15.34
N ILE A 151 -46.38 3.95 14.18
CA ILE A 151 -46.02 5.19 13.48
C ILE A 151 -47.28 5.96 13.05
N GLY A 152 -48.29 5.24 12.57
CA GLY A 152 -49.61 5.79 12.20
C GLY A 152 -50.32 6.45 13.38
N ILE A 153 -50.38 5.78 14.53
CA ILE A 153 -50.96 6.31 15.77
C ILE A 153 -50.21 7.59 16.22
N ARG A 154 -48.87 7.55 16.27
CA ARG A 154 -48.09 8.73 16.64
C ARG A 154 -48.37 9.92 15.73
N ARG A 155 -48.51 9.68 14.42
CA ARG A 155 -48.88 10.73 13.46
C ARG A 155 -50.29 11.22 13.62
N ALA A 156 -51.25 10.36 13.98
CA ALA A 156 -52.63 10.75 14.25
C ALA A 156 -52.73 11.66 15.49
N ILE A 157 -51.88 11.44 16.51
CA ILE A 157 -51.80 12.26 17.73
C ILE A 157 -51.07 13.60 17.47
N GLY A 158 -50.44 13.79 16.28
CA GLY A 158 -49.83 15.06 15.88
C GLY A 158 -48.31 15.07 15.81
N ALA A 159 -47.63 13.92 15.83
CA ALA A 159 -46.19 13.85 15.63
C ALA A 159 -45.81 14.37 14.24
N ARG A 160 -44.78 15.19 14.17
CA ARG A 160 -44.25 15.74 12.90
C ARG A 160 -43.52 14.66 12.10
N PRO A 161 -43.63 14.65 10.78
CA PRO A 161 -42.89 13.70 9.93
C PRO A 161 -41.36 13.69 10.20
N LYS A 162 -40.79 14.87 10.54
CA LYS A 162 -39.36 15.04 10.87
C LYS A 162 -38.95 14.30 12.14
N ASP A 163 -39.84 14.18 13.12
CA ASP A 163 -39.56 13.49 14.39
C ASP A 163 -39.42 11.98 14.15
N ILE A 164 -40.25 11.42 13.28
CA ILE A 164 -40.17 10.02 12.86
C ILE A 164 -38.92 9.75 12.05
N LEU A 165 -38.58 10.66 11.11
CA LEU A 165 -37.35 10.55 10.33
C LEU A 165 -36.12 10.55 11.25
N GLN A 166 -36.04 11.50 12.18
CA GLN A 166 -34.95 11.63 13.13
C GLN A 166 -34.82 10.38 14.02
N GLN A 167 -35.95 9.82 14.45
CA GLN A 167 -35.98 8.58 15.26
C GLN A 167 -35.36 7.41 14.48
N ILE A 168 -35.77 7.17 13.23
CA ILE A 168 -35.29 6.04 12.42
C ILE A 168 -33.79 6.26 12.04
N LEU A 169 -33.39 7.49 11.72
CA LEU A 169 -31.99 7.79 11.47
C LEU A 169 -31.13 7.57 12.71
N SER A 170 -31.59 8.01 13.89
CA SER A 170 -30.83 7.77 15.13
C SER A 170 -30.72 6.27 15.46
N GLU A 171 -31.74 5.48 15.22
CA GLU A 171 -31.72 4.04 15.41
C GLU A 171 -30.68 3.37 14.46
N SER A 172 -30.67 3.75 13.18
CA SER A 172 -29.68 3.23 12.24
C SER A 172 -28.25 3.67 12.57
N MET A 173 -28.05 4.92 13.05
CA MET A 173 -26.74 5.40 13.50
C MET A 173 -26.22 4.64 14.71
N VAL A 174 -27.04 4.40 15.71
CA VAL A 174 -26.66 3.65 16.93
C VAL A 174 -26.27 2.23 16.54
N LEU A 175 -27.07 1.57 15.71
CA LEU A 175 -26.83 0.21 15.27
C LEU A 175 -25.50 0.10 14.49
N THR A 176 -25.28 0.99 13.53
CA THR A 176 -24.03 1.01 12.76
C THR A 176 -22.82 1.39 13.59
N THR A 177 -22.96 2.28 14.57
CA THR A 177 -21.86 2.65 15.46
C THR A 177 -21.44 1.48 16.33
N ILE A 178 -22.40 0.79 16.96
CA ILE A 178 -22.11 -0.39 17.78
C ILE A 178 -21.48 -1.49 16.93
N ALA A 179 -22.05 -1.82 15.79
CA ALA A 179 -21.51 -2.83 14.88
C ALA A 179 -20.09 -2.45 14.38
N GLY A 180 -19.89 -1.16 14.07
CA GLY A 180 -18.60 -0.63 13.64
C GLY A 180 -17.52 -0.73 14.72
N MET A 181 -17.84 -0.41 15.96
CA MET A 181 -16.92 -0.57 17.10
C MET A 181 -16.50 -2.03 17.29
N PHE A 182 -17.47 -2.95 17.23
CA PHE A 182 -17.15 -4.38 17.27
C PHE A 182 -16.28 -4.82 16.11
N GLY A 183 -16.56 -4.34 14.89
CA GLY A 183 -15.77 -4.65 13.69
C GLY A 183 -14.33 -4.14 13.79
N ILE A 184 -14.13 -2.90 14.26
CA ILE A 184 -12.79 -2.33 14.46
C ILE A 184 -12.03 -3.11 15.54
N SER A 185 -12.68 -3.41 16.67
CA SER A 185 -12.06 -4.18 17.76
C SER A 185 -11.66 -5.58 17.29
N PHE A 186 -12.49 -6.23 16.51
CA PHE A 186 -12.19 -7.54 15.92
C PHE A 186 -11.03 -7.47 14.94
N ALA A 187 -10.99 -6.45 14.08
CA ALA A 187 -9.89 -6.24 13.12
C ALA A 187 -8.55 -6.03 13.83
N VAL A 188 -8.52 -5.22 14.89
CA VAL A 188 -7.31 -5.00 15.70
C VAL A 188 -6.86 -6.31 16.37
N MET A 189 -7.80 -7.08 16.90
CA MET A 189 -7.48 -8.38 17.51
C MET A 189 -6.85 -9.35 16.50
N VAL A 190 -7.40 -9.42 15.28
CA VAL A 190 -6.84 -10.25 14.20
C VAL A 190 -5.43 -9.78 13.82
N LEU A 191 -5.22 -8.46 13.69
CA LEU A 191 -3.90 -7.92 13.38
C LEU A 191 -2.87 -8.27 14.45
N GLN A 192 -3.24 -8.20 15.74
CA GLN A 192 -2.35 -8.61 16.83
C GLN A 192 -2.00 -10.10 16.79
N LEU A 193 -2.96 -10.95 16.44
CA LEU A 193 -2.70 -12.39 16.28
C LEU A 193 -1.72 -12.66 15.13
N VAL A 194 -1.86 -11.95 14.02
CA VAL A 194 -0.96 -12.05 12.87
C VAL A 194 0.45 -11.56 13.24
N GLU A 195 0.55 -10.42 13.96
CA GLU A 195 1.82 -9.89 14.45
C GLU A 195 2.54 -10.87 15.39
N MET A 196 1.80 -11.47 16.31
CA MET A 196 2.35 -12.48 17.24
C MET A 196 2.87 -13.71 16.47
N GLY A 197 2.15 -14.16 15.42
CA GLY A 197 2.59 -15.25 14.56
C GLY A 197 3.84 -14.89 13.75
N ALA A 198 3.88 -13.71 13.14
CA ALA A 198 5.00 -13.25 12.34
C ALA A 198 6.29 -13.05 13.15
N ASN A 199 6.17 -12.58 14.40
CA ASN A 199 7.31 -12.34 15.27
C ASN A 199 7.83 -13.65 15.94
N SER A 200 7.06 -14.72 15.90
CA SER A 200 7.51 -16.04 16.41
C SER A 200 8.69 -16.61 15.60
N ASP A 201 8.82 -16.22 14.34
CA ASP A 201 9.89 -16.67 13.42
C ASP A 201 11.06 -15.68 13.34
N GLY A 202 11.17 -14.72 14.28
CA GLY A 202 12.28 -13.75 14.35
C GLY A 202 12.09 -12.53 13.43
N GLY A 203 10.89 -12.26 12.99
CA GLY A 203 10.55 -11.03 12.25
C GLY A 203 10.19 -9.88 13.21
N ASP A 204 10.60 -8.66 12.87
CA ASP A 204 10.19 -7.41 13.56
C ASP A 204 9.01 -6.76 12.83
N ALA A 205 7.91 -7.50 12.64
CA ALA A 205 6.71 -6.96 12.01
C ALA A 205 5.85 -6.22 13.05
N HIS A 206 5.63 -4.92 12.86
CA HIS A 206 4.76 -4.10 13.70
C HIS A 206 3.56 -3.60 12.90
N PHE A 207 2.39 -4.21 13.15
CA PHE A 207 1.13 -3.78 12.53
C PHE A 207 0.38 -2.84 13.46
N GLN A 208 0.68 -1.54 13.40
CA GLN A 208 -0.01 -0.55 14.21
C GLN A 208 -1.11 0.14 13.41
N VAL A 209 -2.33 0.11 13.92
CA VAL A 209 -3.43 0.90 13.37
C VAL A 209 -3.30 2.33 13.88
N SER A 210 -3.10 3.28 12.97
CA SER A 210 -3.07 4.70 13.33
C SER A 210 -4.41 5.13 13.93
N PHE A 211 -4.37 5.91 15.01
CA PHE A 211 -5.56 6.48 15.64
C PHE A 211 -6.41 7.28 14.62
N GLY A 212 -5.77 8.03 13.74
CA GLY A 212 -6.46 8.78 12.68
C GLY A 212 -7.25 7.88 11.73
N LEU A 213 -6.71 6.70 11.39
CA LEU A 213 -7.39 5.71 10.56
C LEU A 213 -8.61 5.12 11.29
N ALA A 214 -8.49 4.81 12.57
CA ALA A 214 -9.61 4.29 13.35
C ALA A 214 -10.75 5.31 13.46
N VAL A 215 -10.45 6.58 13.73
CA VAL A 215 -11.43 7.66 13.78
C VAL A 215 -12.05 7.90 12.40
N GLY A 216 -11.24 7.91 11.35
CA GLY A 216 -11.73 8.07 9.96
C GLY A 216 -12.67 6.96 9.54
N THR A 217 -12.36 5.71 9.90
CA THR A 217 -13.23 4.55 9.64
C THR A 217 -14.54 4.66 10.42
N CYS A 218 -14.49 5.07 11.68
CA CYS A 218 -15.70 5.27 12.49
C CYS A 218 -16.60 6.37 11.89
N ALA A 219 -16.04 7.49 11.47
CA ALA A 219 -16.78 8.57 10.82
C ALA A 219 -17.42 8.10 9.49
N LEU A 220 -16.68 7.32 8.70
CA LEU A 220 -17.20 6.74 7.45
C LEU A 220 -18.35 5.78 7.70
N LEU A 221 -18.26 4.91 8.71
CA LEU A 221 -19.33 3.98 9.08
C LEU A 221 -20.59 4.71 9.56
N ILE A 222 -20.44 5.78 10.34
CA ILE A 222 -21.57 6.62 10.76
C ILE A 222 -22.25 7.27 9.54
N ALA A 223 -21.46 7.82 8.62
CA ALA A 223 -21.98 8.42 7.38
C ALA A 223 -22.75 7.39 6.53
N LEU A 224 -22.20 6.18 6.38
CA LEU A 224 -22.88 5.08 5.67
C LEU A 224 -24.14 4.63 6.39
N GLY A 225 -24.15 4.56 7.72
CA GLY A 225 -25.32 4.24 8.50
C GLY A 225 -26.45 5.27 8.31
N MET A 226 -26.11 6.55 8.28
CA MET A 226 -27.08 7.61 7.94
C MET A 226 -27.65 7.43 6.53
N LEU A 227 -26.80 7.18 5.54
CA LEU A 227 -27.23 6.97 4.15
C LEU A 227 -28.13 5.74 4.02
N ALA A 228 -27.76 4.63 4.67
CA ALA A 228 -28.56 3.40 4.70
C ALA A 228 -29.93 3.59 5.35
N GLY A 229 -30.00 4.43 6.39
CA GLY A 229 -31.25 4.76 7.09
C GLY A 229 -32.17 5.74 6.33
N LEU A 230 -31.69 6.47 5.32
CA LEU A 230 -32.49 7.45 4.60
C LEU A 230 -33.68 6.82 3.86
N ALA A 231 -33.46 5.73 3.14
CA ALA A 231 -34.52 5.09 2.35
C ALA A 231 -35.70 4.59 3.24
N PRO A 232 -35.47 3.83 4.34
CA PRO A 232 -36.55 3.44 5.25
C PRO A 232 -37.19 4.62 5.97
N ALA A 233 -36.41 5.66 6.33
CA ALA A 233 -36.92 6.85 6.99
C ALA A 233 -37.86 7.66 6.08
N TYR A 234 -37.50 7.84 4.80
CA TYR A 234 -38.42 8.47 3.84
C TYR A 234 -39.71 7.66 3.65
N ARG A 235 -39.62 6.33 3.64
CA ARG A 235 -40.80 5.47 3.50
C ARG A 235 -41.71 5.56 4.73
N ALA A 236 -41.15 5.63 5.93
CA ALA A 236 -41.89 5.85 7.15
C ALA A 236 -42.64 7.19 7.19
N MET A 237 -42.03 8.25 6.66
CA MET A 237 -42.67 9.56 6.54
C MET A 237 -43.89 9.56 5.59
N ALA A 238 -43.90 8.67 4.60
CA ALA A 238 -44.97 8.58 3.60
C ALA A 238 -46.21 7.83 4.12
N ILE A 239 -46.15 7.18 5.28
CA ILE A 239 -47.26 6.42 5.89
C ILE A 239 -48.38 7.39 6.24
N LYS A 240 -49.60 7.17 5.69
CA LYS A 240 -50.79 7.93 6.02
C LYS A 240 -51.47 7.37 7.26
N PRO A 241 -51.83 8.19 8.26
CA PRO A 241 -52.46 7.70 9.51
C PRO A 241 -53.70 6.88 9.28
N ILE A 242 -54.55 7.24 8.30
CA ILE A 242 -55.82 6.59 7.99
C ILE A 242 -55.60 5.19 7.43
N GLU A 243 -54.61 4.99 6.57
CA GLU A 243 -54.28 3.68 5.98
C GLU A 243 -53.63 2.76 7.02
N ALA A 244 -52.76 3.29 7.88
CA ALA A 244 -52.08 2.51 8.92
C ALA A 244 -52.99 1.92 10.01
N ILE A 245 -54.16 2.49 10.23
CA ILE A 245 -55.14 2.01 11.24
C ILE A 245 -56.20 1.10 10.60
N ARG A 246 -56.35 1.14 9.26
CA ARG A 246 -57.41 0.37 8.55
C ARG A 246 -56.90 -1.01 8.07
N ASP A 247 -55.62 -1.23 8.03
CA ASP A 247 -55.01 -2.51 7.57
C ASP A 247 -54.88 -3.57 8.70
N GLU A 248 -55.82 -3.55 9.66
CA GLU A 248 -56.11 -4.70 10.54
C GLU A 248 -57.22 -5.55 9.89
#